data_ebf150b6357ab1e0df257487ea0817a0
#
_entry.id   ebf150b6357ab1e0df257487ea0817a0
#
_cell.length_a   1.000
_cell.length_b   1.000
_cell.length_c   1.000
_cell.angle_alpha   90.00
_cell.angle_beta   90.00
_cell.angle_gamma   90.00
#
_symmetry.space_group_name_H-M   'P 1'
#
loop_
_entity.id
_entity.type
_entity.pdbx_description
1 polymer ?
#
loop_
_entity_poly.entity_id
_entity_poly.type
_entity_poly.pdbx_seq_one_letter_code
_entity_poly.pdbx_strand_id
1 'polypeptide(L)'
;MNGQDRKDEILAQKLLEFVDLQKYKNLVVADMPDLQDNNQSLGIEVVCANYEEQKEAENCIHKNINCQIYGEKCKYTEEKIKYILQKNNLIPFSINDEICGYSCPLHFKEAENILLKQVERKHFKLSTYKYCKSYELFVFDQTDCFNENTFHNRNEKILKKYKELLENQKLSEDGNKRIDALDYEEKILRYFNRIIIFRVGYKLIDVLDIADSIAIKYLMLLNF
;
A
#
# COMPACT_ATOMS: atom_id res chain seq x y z
N MET A 1 20.14 -7.77 2.12
CA MET A 1 19.11 -7.21 1.22
C MET A 1 19.73 -6.06 0.45
N ASN A 2 19.65 -6.06 -0.87
CA ASN A 2 20.33 -5.09 -1.72
C ASN A 2 19.58 -3.75 -1.69
N GLY A 3 20.29 -2.63 -1.61
CA GLY A 3 19.74 -1.26 -1.52
C GLY A 3 18.87 -0.78 -2.70
N GLN A 4 18.54 -1.66 -3.64
CA GLN A 4 17.71 -1.36 -4.80
C GLN A 4 16.20 -1.61 -4.52
N ASP A 5 15.87 -2.35 -3.45
CA ASP A 5 14.49 -2.76 -3.14
C ASP A 5 13.74 -1.84 -2.18
N ARG A 6 14.34 -0.69 -1.80
CA ARG A 6 13.74 0.21 -0.79
C ARG A 6 13.32 1.57 -1.35
N LYS A 7 13.03 1.66 -2.64
CA LYS A 7 12.61 2.92 -3.26
C LYS A 7 11.25 3.37 -2.76
N ASP A 8 10.35 2.43 -2.54
CA ASP A 8 8.99 2.73 -2.08
C ASP A 8 9.01 3.25 -0.65
N GLU A 9 9.83 2.68 0.23
CA GLU A 9 9.98 3.15 1.62
C GLU A 9 10.57 4.57 1.67
N ILE A 10 11.59 4.85 0.86
CA ILE A 10 12.20 6.19 0.78
C ILE A 10 11.19 7.21 0.24
N LEU A 11 10.41 6.83 -0.78
CA LEU A 11 9.37 7.69 -1.32
C LEU A 11 8.25 7.92 -0.28
N ALA A 12 7.81 6.86 0.39
CA ALA A 12 6.81 6.95 1.45
C ALA A 12 7.28 7.90 2.57
N GLN A 13 8.53 7.81 3.00
CA GLN A 13 9.10 8.71 4.01
C GLN A 13 8.97 10.18 3.59
N LYS A 14 9.36 10.52 2.36
CA LYS A 14 9.25 11.90 1.84
C LYS A 14 7.81 12.39 1.74
N LEU A 15 6.88 11.51 1.34
CA LEU A 15 5.45 11.84 1.27
C LEU A 15 4.86 12.05 2.67
N LEU A 16 5.28 11.27 3.65
CA LEU A 16 4.89 11.44 5.05
C LEU A 16 5.39 12.75 5.64
N GLU A 17 6.64 13.13 5.37
CA GLU A 17 7.20 14.42 5.78
C GLU A 17 6.40 15.60 5.18
N PHE A 18 5.87 15.45 3.96
CA PHE A 18 4.97 16.45 3.36
C PHE A 18 3.64 16.56 4.12
N VAL A 19 3.09 15.45 4.62
CA VAL A 19 1.83 15.44 5.39
C VAL A 19 2.02 16.07 6.77
N ASP A 20 3.07 15.69 7.50
CA ASP A 20 3.39 16.22 8.82
C ASP A 20 4.89 16.07 9.12
N LEU A 21 5.65 17.13 8.80
CA LEU A 21 7.09 17.13 9.01
C LEU A 21 7.49 16.88 10.47
N GLN A 22 6.75 17.44 11.43
CA GLN A 22 7.11 17.29 12.84
C GLN A 22 6.96 15.85 13.31
N LYS A 23 5.95 15.17 12.84
CA LYS A 23 5.68 13.77 13.20
C LYS A 23 6.66 12.81 12.53
N TYR A 24 7.00 13.03 11.24
CA TYR A 24 7.66 12.02 10.43
C TYR A 24 9.14 12.28 10.12
N LYS A 25 9.70 13.44 10.49
CA LYS A 25 11.08 13.85 10.18
C LYS A 25 12.18 12.92 10.70
N ASN A 26 11.88 12.11 11.72
CA ASN A 26 12.87 11.22 12.36
C ASN A 26 12.70 9.75 11.94
N LEU A 27 11.86 9.47 10.97
CA LEU A 27 11.72 8.12 10.44
C LEU A 27 12.97 7.69 9.70
N VAL A 28 13.33 6.44 9.86
CA VAL A 28 14.41 5.79 9.13
C VAL A 28 13.90 4.50 8.51
N VAL A 29 14.46 4.12 7.37
CA VAL A 29 14.12 2.85 6.71
C VAL A 29 14.65 1.71 7.59
N ALA A 30 13.77 0.75 7.89
CA ALA A 30 14.02 -0.36 8.79
C ALA A 30 13.45 -1.67 8.24
N ASP A 31 13.37 -2.67 9.10
CA ASP A 31 12.81 -3.98 8.77
C ASP A 31 11.75 -4.34 9.80
N MET A 32 10.52 -4.47 9.33
CA MET A 32 9.34 -4.89 10.13
C MET A 32 9.13 -4.08 11.43
N PRO A 33 8.51 -2.90 11.35
CA PRO A 33 7.93 -2.27 10.18
C PRO A 33 8.96 -1.56 9.27
N ASP A 34 8.56 -1.22 8.04
CA ASP A 34 9.45 -0.72 6.99
C ASP A 34 10.08 0.63 7.31
N LEU A 35 9.37 1.51 8.03
CA LEU A 35 9.87 2.78 8.55
C LEU A 35 9.67 2.81 10.07
N GLN A 36 10.68 3.30 10.80
CA GLN A 36 10.63 3.41 12.26
C GLN A 36 11.31 4.70 12.71
N ASP A 37 10.87 5.25 13.84
CA ASP A 37 11.64 6.25 14.54
C ASP A 37 12.65 5.60 15.51
N ASN A 38 13.70 6.32 15.84
CA ASN A 38 14.78 5.81 16.70
C ASN A 38 14.33 5.41 18.11
N ASN A 39 13.20 5.93 18.57
CA ASN A 39 12.65 5.69 19.91
C ASN A 39 11.60 4.58 19.95
N GLN A 40 11.31 3.94 18.80
CA GLN A 40 10.25 2.95 18.66
C GLN A 40 8.87 3.48 19.10
N SER A 41 8.66 4.80 18.97
CA SER A 41 7.36 5.41 19.27
C SER A 41 6.40 5.24 18.11
N LEU A 42 6.92 5.17 16.87
CA LEU A 42 6.15 5.03 15.65
C LEU A 42 6.79 4.02 14.71
N GLY A 43 5.99 3.10 14.23
CA GLY A 43 6.33 2.17 13.17
C GLY A 43 5.34 2.31 12.00
N ILE A 44 5.84 2.35 10.76
CA ILE A 44 5.01 2.47 9.57
C ILE A 44 5.33 1.33 8.62
N GLU A 45 4.30 0.59 8.25
CA GLU A 45 4.38 -0.42 7.23
C GLU A 45 4.03 0.20 5.88
N VAL A 46 4.78 -0.12 4.84
CA VAL A 46 4.58 0.39 3.48
C VAL A 46 4.08 -0.73 2.58
N VAL A 47 3.08 -0.47 1.76
CA VAL A 47 2.53 -1.47 0.84
C VAL A 47 2.03 -0.83 -0.44
N CYS A 48 2.16 -1.57 -1.55
CA CYS A 48 1.53 -1.21 -2.82
C CYS A 48 0.22 -1.99 -2.98
N ALA A 49 -0.86 -1.26 -3.22
CA ALA A 49 -2.15 -1.81 -3.62
C ALA A 49 -2.24 -1.76 -5.14
N ASN A 50 -1.88 -2.86 -5.78
CA ASN A 50 -2.03 -3.06 -7.22
C ASN A 50 -2.52 -4.49 -7.49
N TYR A 51 -2.96 -4.74 -8.69
CA TYR A 51 -3.41 -6.06 -9.12
C TYR A 51 -2.22 -6.98 -9.33
N GLU A 52 -2.36 -8.26 -8.98
CA GLU A 52 -1.29 -9.25 -9.23
C GLU A 52 -0.98 -9.36 -10.72
N GLU A 53 -2.02 -9.27 -11.54
CA GLU A 53 -1.94 -9.24 -13.00
C GLU A 53 -1.13 -8.05 -13.50
N GLN A 54 -1.32 -6.87 -12.92
CA GLN A 54 -0.52 -5.68 -13.25
C GLN A 54 0.95 -5.87 -12.90
N LYS A 55 1.26 -6.48 -11.77
CA LYS A 55 2.65 -6.74 -11.37
C LYS A 55 3.40 -7.61 -12.36
N GLU A 56 2.75 -8.65 -12.90
CA GLU A 56 3.35 -9.51 -13.92
C GLU A 56 3.63 -8.69 -15.21
N ALA A 57 2.66 -7.87 -15.62
CA ALA A 57 2.77 -7.02 -16.81
C ALA A 57 3.83 -5.93 -16.66
N GLU A 58 3.84 -5.21 -15.53
CA GLU A 58 4.84 -4.20 -15.21
C GLU A 58 6.25 -4.77 -15.21
N ASN A 59 6.45 -5.90 -14.56
CA ASN A 59 7.75 -6.58 -14.55
C ASN A 59 8.24 -6.94 -15.96
N CYS A 60 7.33 -7.33 -16.85
CA CYS A 60 7.68 -7.65 -18.23
C CYS A 60 8.03 -6.40 -19.03
N ILE A 61 7.21 -5.36 -18.94
CA ILE A 61 7.40 -4.11 -19.69
C ILE A 61 8.65 -3.38 -19.21
N HIS A 62 8.82 -3.21 -17.89
CA HIS A 62 10.02 -2.55 -17.34
C HIS A 62 11.31 -3.26 -17.72
N LYS A 63 11.33 -4.59 -17.70
CA LYS A 63 12.52 -5.34 -18.13
C LYS A 63 12.81 -5.15 -19.62
N ASN A 64 11.80 -5.03 -20.47
CA ASN A 64 12.00 -4.77 -21.90
C ASN A 64 12.46 -3.34 -22.17
N ILE A 65 11.83 -2.34 -21.54
CA ILE A 65 12.23 -0.93 -21.66
C ILE A 65 13.69 -0.76 -21.21
N ASN A 66 14.08 -1.34 -20.09
CA ASN A 66 15.47 -1.26 -19.61
C ASN A 66 16.44 -1.93 -20.57
N CYS A 67 16.08 -3.07 -21.16
CA CYS A 67 16.93 -3.73 -22.17
C CYS A 67 17.15 -2.82 -23.41
N GLN A 68 16.11 -2.15 -23.88
CA GLN A 68 16.20 -1.23 -25.04
C GLN A 68 17.07 -0.01 -24.71
N ILE A 69 16.92 0.58 -23.51
CA ILE A 69 17.68 1.76 -23.08
C ILE A 69 19.15 1.43 -22.86
N TYR A 70 19.47 0.28 -22.27
CA TYR A 70 20.84 -0.10 -21.89
C TYR A 70 21.51 -1.05 -22.87
N GLY A 71 20.85 -1.40 -23.98
CA GLY A 71 21.39 -2.30 -25.00
C GLY A 71 21.59 -3.74 -24.54
N GLU A 72 20.91 -4.14 -23.47
CA GLU A 72 20.93 -5.49 -22.95
C GLU A 72 20.01 -6.41 -23.76
N LYS A 73 20.27 -7.72 -23.72
CA LYS A 73 19.43 -8.70 -24.40
C LYS A 73 18.06 -8.76 -23.74
N CYS A 74 17.00 -8.38 -24.47
CA CYS A 74 15.63 -8.41 -23.96
C CYS A 74 15.23 -9.79 -23.46
N LYS A 75 14.72 -9.86 -22.25
CA LYS A 75 14.30 -11.10 -21.60
C LYS A 75 12.98 -11.63 -22.14
N TYR A 76 12.12 -10.74 -22.62
CA TYR A 76 10.80 -11.07 -23.12
C TYR A 76 10.67 -10.60 -24.59
N THR A 77 10.12 -11.46 -25.44
CA THR A 77 9.72 -11.09 -26.80
C THR A 77 8.41 -10.30 -26.75
N GLU A 78 8.16 -9.50 -27.76
CA GLU A 78 6.91 -8.74 -27.89
C GLU A 78 5.67 -9.65 -27.84
N GLU A 79 5.74 -10.82 -28.47
CA GLU A 79 4.70 -11.85 -28.42
C GLU A 79 4.42 -12.33 -27.00
N LYS A 80 5.49 -12.50 -26.20
CA LYS A 80 5.35 -12.90 -24.81
C LYS A 80 4.69 -11.80 -23.97
N ILE A 81 5.00 -10.54 -24.23
CA ILE A 81 4.36 -9.39 -23.57
C ILE A 81 2.88 -9.33 -23.95
N LYS A 82 2.56 -9.41 -25.23
CA LYS A 82 1.17 -9.46 -25.72
C LYS A 82 0.38 -10.59 -25.05
N TYR A 83 0.97 -11.78 -24.98
CA TYR A 83 0.35 -12.93 -24.31
C TYR A 83 0.07 -12.64 -22.81
N ILE A 84 1.03 -12.07 -22.07
CA ILE A 84 0.85 -11.75 -20.64
C ILE A 84 -0.25 -10.72 -20.47
N LEU A 85 -0.28 -9.67 -21.29
CA LEU A 85 -1.33 -8.64 -21.25
C LEU A 85 -2.71 -9.24 -21.53
N GLN A 86 -2.85 -10.03 -22.59
CA GLN A 86 -4.11 -10.68 -22.94
C GLN A 86 -4.60 -11.66 -21.87
N LYS A 87 -3.71 -12.49 -21.33
CA LYS A 87 -4.01 -13.43 -20.24
C LYS A 87 -4.59 -12.70 -19.02
N ASN A 88 -4.11 -11.50 -18.75
CA ASN A 88 -4.48 -10.69 -17.60
C ASN A 88 -5.57 -9.63 -17.92
N ASN A 89 -6.23 -9.72 -19.06
CA ASN A 89 -7.25 -8.78 -19.54
C ASN A 89 -6.78 -7.31 -19.56
N LEU A 90 -5.49 -7.10 -19.81
CA LEU A 90 -4.90 -5.78 -19.93
C LEU A 90 -4.87 -5.37 -21.40
N ILE A 91 -5.17 -4.10 -21.67
CA ILE A 91 -5.19 -3.56 -23.03
C ILE A 91 -3.85 -2.88 -23.30
N PRO A 92 -3.01 -3.43 -24.22
CA PRO A 92 -1.74 -2.80 -24.55
C PRO A 92 -1.95 -1.48 -25.28
N PHE A 93 -1.08 -0.51 -25.06
CA PHE A 93 -0.91 0.61 -25.96
C PHE A 93 0.52 0.65 -26.50
N SER A 94 0.64 1.01 -27.77
CA SER A 94 1.91 1.00 -28.49
C SER A 94 2.22 2.37 -29.07
N ILE A 95 3.52 2.70 -29.14
CA ILE A 95 4.06 3.85 -29.86
C ILE A 95 5.02 3.28 -30.90
N ASN A 96 4.84 3.63 -32.17
CA ASN A 96 5.65 3.11 -33.28
C ASN A 96 5.72 1.57 -33.32
N ASP A 97 4.56 0.92 -33.11
CA ASP A 97 4.40 -0.53 -33.04
C ASP A 97 5.11 -1.23 -31.85
N GLU A 98 5.75 -0.49 -30.97
CA GLU A 98 6.33 -1.04 -29.74
C GLU A 98 5.38 -0.86 -28.55
N ILE A 99 5.18 -1.92 -27.76
CA ILE A 99 4.35 -1.86 -26.56
C ILE A 99 5.06 -1.03 -25.48
N CYS A 100 4.50 0.16 -25.19
CA CYS A 100 5.03 1.10 -24.21
C CYS A 100 4.30 1.03 -22.88
N GLY A 101 3.14 0.38 -22.81
CA GLY A 101 2.35 0.30 -21.61
C GLY A 101 1.06 -0.48 -21.80
N TYR A 102 0.17 -0.38 -20.83
CA TYR A 102 -1.14 -1.02 -20.88
C TYR A 102 -2.17 -0.18 -20.09
N SER A 103 -3.44 -0.38 -20.40
CA SER A 103 -4.56 0.07 -19.57
C SER A 103 -5.26 -1.13 -18.95
N CYS A 104 -5.75 -0.95 -17.74
CA CYS A 104 -6.49 -1.97 -17.02
C CYS A 104 -7.98 -1.61 -17.01
N PRO A 105 -8.86 -2.32 -17.71
CA PRO A 105 -10.30 -2.03 -17.73
C PRO A 105 -10.99 -2.53 -16.45
N LEU A 106 -10.57 -2.02 -15.31
CA LEU A 106 -11.02 -2.53 -14.03
C LEU A 106 -12.30 -1.87 -13.53
N HIS A 107 -13.11 -2.69 -12.89
CA HIS A 107 -14.28 -2.24 -12.18
C HIS A 107 -13.91 -1.67 -10.80
N PHE A 108 -14.50 -0.53 -10.47
CA PHE A 108 -14.35 0.17 -9.20
C PHE A 108 -14.40 -0.73 -7.94
N LYS A 109 -15.27 -1.74 -7.96
CA LYS A 109 -15.46 -2.67 -6.86
C LYS A 109 -14.24 -3.56 -6.60
N GLU A 110 -13.49 -3.90 -7.65
CA GLU A 110 -12.28 -4.72 -7.54
C GLU A 110 -11.12 -3.93 -6.91
N ALA A 111 -10.95 -2.67 -7.30
CA ALA A 111 -9.95 -1.78 -6.72
C ALA A 111 -10.15 -1.58 -5.22
N GLU A 112 -11.40 -1.39 -4.78
CA GLU A 112 -11.74 -1.29 -3.37
C GLU A 112 -11.35 -2.56 -2.60
N ASN A 113 -11.67 -3.73 -3.16
CA ASN A 113 -11.35 -5.01 -2.54
C ASN A 113 -9.84 -5.25 -2.42
N ILE A 114 -9.05 -4.81 -3.41
CA ILE A 114 -7.59 -4.95 -3.37
C ILE A 114 -7.00 -4.14 -2.22
N LEU A 115 -7.42 -2.89 -2.09
CA LEU A 115 -6.95 -2.02 -1.03
C LEU A 115 -7.30 -2.58 0.36
N LEU A 116 -8.53 -3.02 0.54
CA LEU A 116 -8.98 -3.66 1.78
C LEU A 116 -8.19 -4.93 2.10
N LYS A 117 -7.97 -5.81 1.12
CA LYS A 117 -7.16 -7.01 1.31
C LYS A 117 -5.73 -6.69 1.75
N GLN A 118 -5.12 -5.59 1.24
CA GLN A 118 -3.79 -5.18 1.68
C GLN A 118 -3.81 -4.69 3.13
N VAL A 119 -4.80 -3.90 3.51
CA VAL A 119 -4.98 -3.44 4.90
C VAL A 119 -5.13 -4.62 5.85
N GLU A 120 -6.02 -5.55 5.55
CA GLU A 120 -6.25 -6.76 6.36
C GLU A 120 -4.98 -7.62 6.46
N ARG A 121 -4.33 -7.89 5.33
CA ARG A 121 -3.10 -8.69 5.29
C ARG A 121 -1.99 -8.12 6.16
N LYS A 122 -1.82 -6.79 6.14
CA LYS A 122 -0.80 -6.12 6.92
C LYS A 122 -1.19 -6.04 8.40
N HIS A 123 -2.47 -5.87 8.69
CA HIS A 123 -2.97 -5.91 10.07
C HIS A 123 -2.65 -7.24 10.75
N PHE A 124 -2.93 -8.38 10.12
CA PHE A 124 -2.63 -9.70 10.68
C PHE A 124 -1.13 -9.97 10.87
N LYS A 125 -0.25 -9.23 10.20
CA LYS A 125 1.20 -9.31 10.39
C LYS A 125 1.74 -8.45 11.52
N LEU A 126 0.95 -7.52 12.09
CA LEU A 126 1.41 -6.60 13.12
C LEU A 126 2.00 -7.30 14.35
N SER A 127 1.47 -8.49 14.70
CA SER A 127 1.99 -9.28 15.82
C SER A 127 3.44 -9.76 15.61
N THR A 128 3.90 -9.84 14.36
CA THR A 128 5.27 -10.29 14.01
C THR A 128 6.27 -9.14 13.94
N TYR A 129 5.81 -7.88 14.01
CA TYR A 129 6.69 -6.71 13.91
C TYR A 129 7.39 -6.40 15.22
N LYS A 130 8.54 -5.72 15.12
CA LYS A 130 9.19 -5.14 16.30
C LYS A 130 8.20 -4.22 17.01
N TYR A 131 8.30 -4.20 18.33
CA TYR A 131 7.41 -3.36 19.13
C TYR A 131 7.62 -1.87 18.83
N CYS A 132 6.53 -1.18 18.51
CA CYS A 132 6.42 0.27 18.49
C CYS A 132 5.18 0.66 19.30
N LYS A 133 5.18 1.84 19.90
CA LYS A 133 4.03 2.32 20.68
C LYS A 133 2.81 2.59 19.82
N SER A 134 3.03 2.96 18.56
CA SER A 134 2.00 3.24 17.57
C SER A 134 2.38 2.66 16.21
N TYR A 135 1.39 2.21 15.44
CA TYR A 135 1.60 1.72 14.09
C TYR A 135 0.72 2.48 13.10
N GLU A 136 1.26 2.73 11.92
CA GLU A 136 0.54 3.29 10.79
C GLU A 136 0.79 2.45 9.53
N LEU A 137 -0.14 2.51 8.59
CA LEU A 137 -0.03 1.85 7.30
C LEU A 137 0.02 2.89 6.20
N PHE A 138 1.08 2.88 5.40
CA PHE A 138 1.19 3.67 4.19
C PHE A 138 0.92 2.80 2.97
N VAL A 139 -0.02 3.22 2.13
CA VAL A 139 -0.46 2.48 0.95
C VAL A 139 -0.22 3.31 -0.30
N PHE A 140 0.59 2.82 -1.23
CA PHE A 140 0.60 3.29 -2.60
C PHE A 140 -0.58 2.68 -3.35
N ASP A 141 -1.62 3.47 -3.61
CA ASP A 141 -2.76 3.03 -4.41
C ASP A 141 -2.47 3.25 -5.90
N GLN A 142 -2.13 2.17 -6.56
CA GLN A 142 -1.85 2.11 -8.00
C GLN A 142 -3.04 1.57 -8.81
N THR A 143 -4.22 1.46 -8.18
CA THR A 143 -5.39 0.86 -8.83
C THR A 143 -6.09 1.79 -9.83
N ASP A 144 -5.63 3.03 -9.99
CA ASP A 144 -6.08 4.05 -10.97
C ASP A 144 -7.60 4.17 -11.20
N CYS A 145 -8.40 3.87 -10.19
CA CYS A 145 -9.84 3.94 -10.28
C CYS A 145 -10.37 5.38 -10.11
N PHE A 146 -10.98 5.84 -11.16
CA PHE A 146 -11.26 7.21 -11.53
C PHE A 146 -12.60 7.76 -11.04
N ASN A 147 -12.63 8.45 -9.93
CA ASN A 147 -13.55 9.57 -9.69
C ASN A 147 -13.30 10.11 -8.27
N GLU A 148 -13.04 11.41 -8.11
CA GLU A 148 -12.83 12.03 -6.80
C GLU A 148 -14.00 11.80 -5.84
N ASN A 149 -15.23 11.82 -6.35
CA ASN A 149 -16.44 11.55 -5.54
C ASN A 149 -16.47 10.12 -5.00
N THR A 150 -15.77 9.19 -5.64
CA THR A 150 -15.69 7.80 -5.19
C THR A 150 -14.64 7.58 -4.11
N PHE A 151 -13.63 8.47 -4.00
CA PHE A 151 -12.61 8.35 -2.95
C PHE A 151 -13.17 8.54 -1.54
N HIS A 152 -14.09 9.48 -1.37
CA HIS A 152 -14.73 9.70 -0.08
C HIS A 152 -15.47 8.42 0.37
N ASN A 153 -16.33 7.88 -0.47
CA ASN A 153 -17.07 6.65 -0.18
C ASN A 153 -16.14 5.44 0.06
N ARG A 154 -15.02 5.35 -0.66
CA ARG A 154 -14.01 4.30 -0.43
C ARG A 154 -13.34 4.45 0.93
N ASN A 155 -12.96 5.66 1.30
CA ASN A 155 -12.31 5.94 2.57
C ASN A 155 -13.23 5.60 3.73
N GLU A 156 -14.52 5.98 3.66
CA GLU A 156 -15.53 5.61 4.66
C GLU A 156 -15.70 4.09 4.79
N LYS A 157 -15.73 3.37 3.67
CA LYS A 157 -15.83 1.91 3.67
C LYS A 157 -14.59 1.25 4.26
N ILE A 158 -13.38 1.76 3.94
CA ILE A 158 -12.14 1.24 4.52
C ILE A 158 -12.17 1.44 6.04
N LEU A 159 -12.49 2.65 6.50
CA LEU A 159 -12.62 2.94 7.92
C LEU A 159 -13.62 2.02 8.61
N LYS A 160 -14.82 1.87 8.05
CA LYS A 160 -15.87 1.01 8.59
C LYS A 160 -15.42 -0.45 8.69
N LYS A 161 -14.91 -1.01 7.58
CA LYS A 161 -14.47 -2.41 7.55
C LYS A 161 -13.28 -2.67 8.46
N TYR A 162 -12.35 -1.74 8.55
CA TYR A 162 -11.21 -1.89 9.46
C TYR A 162 -11.65 -1.86 10.93
N LYS A 163 -12.63 -1.02 11.29
CA LYS A 163 -13.21 -1.02 12.62
C LYS A 163 -13.96 -2.31 12.94
N GLU A 164 -14.77 -2.81 12.01
CA GLU A 164 -15.43 -4.11 12.14
C GLU A 164 -14.42 -5.25 12.39
N LEU A 165 -13.27 -5.20 11.69
CA LEU A 165 -12.18 -6.16 11.89
C LEU A 165 -11.61 -6.08 13.32
N LEU A 166 -11.35 -4.87 13.82
CA LEU A 166 -10.85 -4.66 15.18
C LEU A 166 -11.84 -5.10 16.25
N GLU A 167 -13.14 -4.84 16.06
CA GLU A 167 -14.22 -5.29 16.97
C GLU A 167 -14.30 -6.80 17.02
N ASN A 168 -14.29 -7.47 15.86
CA ASN A 168 -14.32 -8.93 15.76
C ASN A 168 -13.09 -9.58 16.43
N GLN A 169 -11.91 -8.95 16.31
CA GLN A 169 -10.72 -9.44 16.96
C GLN A 169 -10.80 -9.33 18.49
N LYS A 170 -11.30 -8.21 19.02
CA LYS A 170 -11.56 -8.04 20.48
C LYS A 170 -12.52 -9.11 20.99
N LEU A 171 -13.63 -9.36 20.29
CA LEU A 171 -14.61 -10.37 20.68
C LEU A 171 -14.03 -11.80 20.69
N SER A 172 -13.17 -12.13 19.72
CA SER A 172 -12.51 -13.44 19.67
C SER A 172 -11.50 -13.63 20.81
N GLU A 173 -10.77 -12.58 21.18
CA GLU A 173 -9.85 -12.58 22.29
C GLU A 173 -10.61 -12.69 23.65
N ASP A 174 -11.72 -11.98 23.81
CA ASP A 174 -12.56 -12.07 25.02
C ASP A 174 -13.22 -13.44 25.16
N GLY A 175 -13.56 -14.10 24.05
CA GLY A 175 -14.05 -15.49 24.06
C GLY A 175 -13.00 -16.51 24.52
N ASN A 176 -11.72 -16.28 24.21
CA ASN A 176 -10.62 -17.16 24.60
C ASN A 176 -10.07 -16.85 26.02
N LYS A 177 -10.43 -15.72 26.62
CA LYS A 177 -9.98 -15.29 27.95
C LYS A 177 -10.39 -16.18 29.12
N ARG A 178 -11.25 -17.16 28.90
CA ARG A 178 -11.68 -18.09 29.97
C ARG A 178 -10.65 -19.17 30.31
N ILE A 179 -9.53 -19.27 29.61
CA ILE A 179 -8.62 -20.42 29.76
C ILE A 179 -7.29 -20.08 30.44
N ASP A 180 -6.69 -18.88 30.26
CA ASP A 180 -5.36 -18.58 30.85
C ASP A 180 -5.25 -17.16 31.41
N ALA A 181 -5.53 -17.00 32.69
CA ALA A 181 -5.44 -15.72 33.41
C ALA A 181 -4.01 -15.29 33.76
N LEU A 182 -2.98 -16.03 33.40
CA LEU A 182 -1.58 -15.82 33.83
C LEU A 182 -0.67 -15.21 32.77
N ASP A 183 -1.04 -15.17 31.49
CA ASP A 183 -0.20 -14.62 30.39
C ASP A 183 -0.70 -13.28 29.84
N TYR A 184 -1.43 -12.51 30.63
CA TYR A 184 -2.36 -11.49 30.14
C TYR A 184 -1.79 -10.08 30.02
N GLU A 185 -0.58 -9.79 30.47
CA GLU A 185 -0.07 -8.40 30.50
C GLU A 185 0.61 -7.93 29.19
N GLU A 186 0.86 -8.77 28.19
CA GLU A 186 1.69 -8.36 27.02
C GLU A 186 1.04 -8.47 25.63
N LYS A 187 -0.14 -9.02 25.46
CA LYS A 187 -0.82 -8.96 24.15
C LYS A 187 -1.65 -7.70 24.00
N ILE A 188 -0.98 -6.54 24.03
CA ILE A 188 -1.61 -5.30 23.58
C ILE A 188 -2.07 -5.51 22.14
N LEU A 189 -3.37 -5.41 21.91
CA LEU A 189 -3.96 -5.47 20.58
C LEU A 189 -3.26 -4.43 19.67
N ARG A 190 -2.41 -4.87 18.77
CA ARG A 190 -1.72 -3.99 17.85
C ARG A 190 -2.62 -3.68 16.67
N TYR A 191 -2.79 -2.42 16.36
CA TYR A 191 -3.58 -1.96 15.22
C TYR A 191 -2.95 -0.73 14.58
N PHE A 192 -3.37 -0.42 13.36
CA PHE A 192 -2.96 0.81 12.72
C PHE A 192 -3.81 1.97 13.24
N ASN A 193 -3.16 2.96 13.83
CA ASN A 193 -3.82 4.20 14.29
C ASN A 193 -4.26 5.06 13.09
N ARG A 194 -3.47 4.99 11.99
CA ARG A 194 -3.76 5.68 10.73
C ARG A 194 -3.49 4.77 9.54
N ILE A 195 -4.31 4.96 8.50
CA ILE A 195 -4.08 4.41 7.17
C ILE A 195 -3.90 5.60 6.23
N ILE A 196 -2.72 5.70 5.60
CA ILE A 196 -2.35 6.80 4.73
C ILE A 196 -2.29 6.25 3.32
N ILE A 197 -3.11 6.80 2.42
CA ILE A 197 -3.27 6.28 1.06
C ILE A 197 -2.78 7.33 0.08
N PHE A 198 -1.69 7.05 -0.60
CA PHE A 198 -1.20 7.86 -1.70
C PHE A 198 -1.77 7.35 -3.03
N ARG A 199 -2.65 8.14 -3.63
CA ARG A 199 -3.26 7.90 -4.94
C ARG A 199 -2.28 8.31 -6.03
N VAL A 200 -1.52 7.36 -6.55
CA VAL A 200 -0.39 7.63 -7.45
C VAL A 200 -0.80 8.43 -8.68
N GLY A 201 -1.87 8.04 -9.37
CA GLY A 201 -2.37 8.72 -10.57
C GLY A 201 -2.91 10.14 -10.33
N TYR A 202 -3.31 10.47 -9.10
CA TYR A 202 -3.91 11.77 -8.73
C TYR A 202 -3.00 12.67 -7.92
N LYS A 203 -1.86 12.16 -7.48
CA LYS A 203 -0.95 12.87 -6.55
C LYS A 203 -1.69 13.36 -5.29
N LEU A 204 -2.64 12.56 -4.81
CA LEU A 204 -3.49 12.84 -3.66
C LEU A 204 -3.14 11.94 -2.50
N ILE A 205 -3.04 12.49 -1.30
CA ILE A 205 -2.87 11.72 -0.07
C ILE A 205 -4.15 11.82 0.76
N ASP A 206 -4.73 10.67 1.07
CA ASP A 206 -5.82 10.53 2.04
C ASP A 206 -5.24 10.00 3.36
N VAL A 207 -5.50 10.68 4.46
CA VAL A 207 -5.14 10.22 5.82
C VAL A 207 -6.42 9.81 6.53
N LEU A 208 -6.52 8.54 6.86
CA LEU A 208 -7.64 7.96 7.59
C LEU A 208 -7.22 7.77 9.05
N ASP A 209 -7.74 8.60 9.94
CA ASP A 209 -7.55 8.45 11.39
C ASP A 209 -8.58 7.45 11.92
N ILE A 210 -8.11 6.37 12.51
CA ILE A 210 -8.97 5.27 12.93
C ILE A 210 -9.71 5.61 14.22
N ALA A 211 -9.07 6.31 15.15
CA ALA A 211 -9.67 6.69 16.42
C ALA A 211 -10.81 7.69 16.21
N ASP A 212 -10.55 8.75 15.45
CA ASP A 212 -11.50 9.85 15.26
C ASP A 212 -12.50 9.58 14.15
N SER A 213 -12.30 8.53 13.33
CA SER A 213 -13.11 8.23 12.13
C SER A 213 -13.11 9.36 11.10
N ILE A 214 -12.00 10.08 10.99
CA ILE A 214 -11.85 11.23 10.12
C ILE A 214 -10.97 10.84 8.91
N ALA A 215 -11.36 11.32 7.72
CA ALA A 215 -10.54 11.28 6.53
C ALA A 215 -10.12 12.70 6.13
N ILE A 216 -8.81 12.95 6.09
CA ILE A 216 -8.23 14.23 5.69
C ILE A 216 -7.55 14.07 4.34
N LYS A 217 -7.74 15.01 3.43
CA LYS A 217 -7.14 15.00 2.09
C LYS A 217 -6.03 16.04 1.98
N TYR A 218 -4.91 15.63 1.37
CA TYR A 218 -3.80 16.50 1.01
C TYR A 218 -3.57 16.42 -0.49
N LEU A 219 -3.72 17.54 -1.19
CA LEU A 219 -3.38 17.62 -2.61
C LEU A 219 -1.92 18.00 -2.76
N MET A 220 -1.15 17.16 -3.41
CA MET A 220 0.25 17.45 -3.70
C MET A 220 0.36 18.25 -5.00
N LEU A 221 0.73 19.51 -4.89
CA LEU A 221 1.13 20.35 -6.02
C LEU A 221 2.61 20.04 -6.35
N LEU A 222 2.85 18.85 -6.87
CA LEU A 222 4.18 18.50 -7.36
C LEU A 222 4.35 19.09 -8.77
N ASN A 223 5.11 20.15 -8.89
CA ASN A 223 5.70 20.55 -10.14
C ASN A 223 6.88 19.58 -10.40
N PHE A 224 6.67 18.60 -11.26
CA PHE A 224 7.73 17.81 -11.88
C PHE A 224 8.07 18.40 -13.23
#